data_c58ef3259b62d494a99e0b7a83fc102c
#
_entry.id   c58ef3259b62d494a99e0b7a83fc102c
#
_cell.length_a   1.000
_cell.length_b   1.000
_cell.length_c   1.000
_cell.angle_alpha   90.00
_cell.angle_beta   90.00
_cell.angle_gamma   90.00
#
_symmetry.space_group_name_H-M   'P 1'
#
loop_
_entity.id
_entity.type
_entity.pdbx_description
1 polymer ?
#
loop_
_entity_poly.entity_id
_entity_poly.type
_entity_poly.pdbx_seq_one_letter_code
_entity_poly.pdbx_strand_id
1 'polypeptide(L)'
;VYHHHAAFPLIAPTLRHFGDGIYAIDSGYVRNEFDAVHFVVNNGRVAIIDTATRYAVDHILHGISLLGLGPDAVDYVVLTHVHLDHAGGAGELMKRCPQAQLTVHPRGARHMVDPTKLWSAVLAVYGEEMATREYGGLEPIPADRIMETPEGATISLSGRVLEFWDAPGHARHHVFVRDTQTGSIFSGDTFGISYRELDTSAGAYVFITSSPTQFDPAAHQASVRRVMNSGAPAVYLTHYSQLRSVRSSGEFLLGQIDRYASLAQRHGHEGEDRSRLIEAELEKMLFQEARAHGVSLDDKTLRGVLDMDLRLNADGLVSWLDAH
;
A
#
# COMPACT_ATOMS: atom_id res chain seq x y z
N VAL A 1 12.64 17.08 -10.27
CA VAL A 1 13.75 17.22 -9.30
C VAL A 1 13.14 16.97 -7.94
N TYR A 2 13.32 15.76 -7.39
CA TYR A 2 12.87 15.42 -6.04
C TYR A 2 13.72 16.25 -5.06
N HIS A 3 13.11 17.26 -4.44
CA HIS A 3 13.78 18.03 -3.42
C HIS A 3 13.98 17.18 -2.18
N HIS A 4 15.22 17.19 -1.71
CA HIS A 4 15.65 16.62 -0.45
C HIS A 4 14.57 16.78 0.63
N HIS A 5 14.10 15.65 1.16
CA HIS A 5 13.50 15.66 2.46
C HIS A 5 14.56 16.21 3.43
N ALA A 6 14.29 17.36 4.05
CA ALA A 6 14.95 17.71 5.28
C ALA A 6 14.80 16.45 6.15
N ALA A 7 15.92 15.91 6.63
CA ALA A 7 15.89 14.76 7.51
C ALA A 7 15.02 15.11 8.71
N PHE A 8 13.73 14.73 8.65
CA PHE A 8 12.94 14.68 9.86
C PHE A 8 13.64 13.67 10.74
N PRO A 9 13.93 14.01 12.01
CA PRO A 9 14.48 13.02 12.91
C PRO A 9 13.49 11.86 12.94
N LEU A 10 13.88 10.70 12.38
CA LEU A 10 13.08 9.50 12.46
C LEU A 10 12.84 9.25 13.94
N ILE A 11 11.60 9.41 14.37
CA ILE A 11 11.19 9.03 15.72
C ILE A 11 11.41 7.51 15.77
N ALA A 12 12.00 7.02 16.86
CA ALA A 12 12.19 5.57 17.01
C ALA A 12 10.84 4.88 16.78
N PRO A 13 10.76 3.90 15.87
CA PRO A 13 9.49 3.32 15.46
C PRO A 13 8.79 2.73 16.67
N THR A 14 7.56 3.20 16.93
CA THR A 14 6.72 2.72 18.02
C THR A 14 5.74 1.68 17.47
N LEU A 15 5.60 0.58 18.21
CA LEU A 15 4.63 -0.45 17.87
C LEU A 15 3.24 0.01 18.33
N ARG A 16 2.32 0.19 17.38
CA ARG A 16 0.92 0.52 17.67
C ARG A 16 0.09 -0.77 17.77
N HIS A 17 -0.68 -0.92 18.84
CA HIS A 17 -1.57 -2.07 19.07
C HIS A 17 -3.03 -1.69 18.82
N PHE A 18 -3.73 -2.50 18.01
CA PHE A 18 -5.14 -2.26 17.64
C PHE A 18 -6.13 -3.21 18.31
N GLY A 19 -5.65 -4.11 19.17
CA GLY A 19 -6.44 -5.20 19.75
C GLY A 19 -6.31 -6.51 18.95
N ASP A 20 -6.79 -7.59 19.51
CA ASP A 20 -6.88 -8.92 18.87
C ASP A 20 -5.58 -9.42 18.21
N GLY A 21 -4.43 -9.01 18.75
CA GLY A 21 -3.13 -9.40 18.21
C GLY A 21 -2.78 -8.72 16.86
N ILE A 22 -3.42 -7.61 16.54
CA ILE A 22 -3.08 -6.80 15.36
C ILE A 22 -2.24 -5.60 15.80
N TYR A 23 -1.10 -5.42 15.14
CA TYR A 23 -0.16 -4.33 15.41
C TYR A 23 0.28 -3.68 14.10
N ALA A 24 0.83 -2.48 14.20
CA ALA A 24 1.55 -1.84 13.11
C ALA A 24 2.83 -1.17 13.61
N ILE A 25 3.82 -1.14 12.75
CA ILE A 25 5.03 -0.35 12.92
C ILE A 25 5.22 0.54 11.68
N ASP A 26 5.74 1.75 11.91
CA ASP A 26 6.13 2.65 10.83
C ASP A 26 7.35 2.08 10.09
N SER A 27 7.27 2.02 8.78
CA SER A 27 8.36 1.55 7.92
C SER A 27 9.56 2.50 7.89
N GLY A 28 9.34 3.79 8.18
CA GLY A 28 10.31 4.87 7.99
C GLY A 28 10.50 5.29 6.53
N TYR A 29 9.66 4.80 5.61
CA TYR A 29 9.72 5.16 4.20
C TYR A 29 9.16 6.58 3.99
N VAL A 30 9.80 7.38 3.16
CA VAL A 30 9.47 8.77 2.82
C VAL A 30 9.43 9.70 4.03
N ARG A 31 8.54 9.48 5.00
CA ARG A 31 8.34 10.26 6.22
C ARG A 31 7.60 9.44 7.28
N ASN A 32 7.53 9.95 8.49
CA ASN A 32 6.78 9.29 9.57
C ASN A 32 5.31 9.08 9.19
N GLU A 33 4.78 7.90 9.52
CA GLU A 33 3.40 7.50 9.30
C GLU A 33 2.95 7.63 7.82
N PHE A 34 3.90 7.38 6.89
CA PHE A 34 3.61 7.29 5.47
C PHE A 34 3.18 5.86 5.07
N ASP A 35 3.91 4.86 5.56
CA ASP A 35 3.75 3.46 5.20
C ASP A 35 3.87 2.58 6.46
N ALA A 36 2.83 1.80 6.75
CA ALA A 36 2.71 0.94 7.92
C ALA A 36 2.89 -0.53 7.54
N VAL A 37 3.80 -1.21 8.21
CA VAL A 37 3.88 -2.67 8.18
C VAL A 37 3.04 -3.24 9.32
N HIS A 38 2.08 -4.13 9.00
CA HIS A 38 1.20 -4.72 9.99
C HIS A 38 1.68 -6.10 10.43
N PHE A 39 1.45 -6.40 11.71
CA PHE A 39 1.65 -7.74 12.26
C PHE A 39 0.32 -8.33 12.72
N VAL A 40 0.07 -9.56 12.34
CA VAL A 40 -0.96 -10.40 12.95
C VAL A 40 -0.23 -11.39 13.83
N VAL A 41 -0.52 -11.36 15.12
CA VAL A 41 0.12 -12.23 16.14
C VAL A 41 -0.91 -13.19 16.72
N ASN A 42 -0.61 -14.45 16.71
CA ASN A 42 -1.45 -15.48 17.31
C ASN A 42 -0.61 -16.60 17.92
N ASN A 43 -0.81 -16.92 19.20
CA ASN A 43 -0.09 -17.97 19.93
C ASN A 43 1.44 -17.91 19.77
N GLY A 44 2.02 -16.69 19.81
CA GLY A 44 3.45 -16.47 19.66
C GLY A 44 3.99 -16.62 18.23
N ARG A 45 3.11 -16.77 17.24
CA ARG A 45 3.48 -16.78 15.82
C ARG A 45 3.05 -15.48 15.14
N VAL A 46 3.75 -15.08 14.07
CA VAL A 46 3.58 -13.80 13.41
C VAL A 46 3.36 -14.00 11.91
N ALA A 47 2.35 -13.31 11.36
CA ALA A 47 2.26 -13.00 9.95
C ALA A 47 2.53 -11.49 9.77
N ILE A 48 3.44 -11.15 8.87
CA ILE A 48 3.81 -9.77 8.53
C ILE A 48 3.09 -9.42 7.24
N ILE A 49 2.32 -8.33 7.23
CA ILE A 49 1.58 -7.85 6.05
C ILE A 49 2.31 -6.67 5.45
N ASP A 50 2.76 -6.83 4.21
CA ASP A 50 3.68 -5.99 3.45
C ASP A 50 5.04 -5.82 4.13
N THR A 51 6.00 -5.28 3.43
CA THR A 51 7.41 -5.20 3.91
C THR A 51 8.03 -3.85 3.65
N ALA A 52 7.29 -2.92 3.06
CA ALA A 52 7.83 -1.66 2.59
C ALA A 52 9.08 -1.85 1.70
N THR A 53 10.05 -0.96 1.81
CA THR A 53 11.32 -1.06 1.10
C THR A 53 12.33 -1.92 1.87
N ARG A 54 13.48 -2.24 1.25
CA ARG A 54 14.56 -2.97 1.91
C ARG A 54 15.02 -2.32 3.23
N TYR A 55 14.97 -1.00 3.29
CA TYR A 55 15.41 -0.24 4.47
C TYR A 55 14.46 -0.39 5.69
N ALA A 56 13.22 -0.81 5.47
CA ALA A 56 12.26 -1.03 6.55
C ALA A 56 12.51 -2.35 7.32
N VAL A 57 13.33 -3.26 6.80
CA VAL A 57 13.51 -4.59 7.39
C VAL A 57 13.98 -4.53 8.84
N ASP A 58 14.90 -3.64 9.17
CA ASP A 58 15.37 -3.48 10.56
C ASP A 58 14.28 -2.91 11.47
N HIS A 59 13.40 -2.02 10.98
CA HIS A 59 12.22 -1.55 11.72
C HIS A 59 11.23 -2.71 11.98
N ILE A 60 10.98 -3.55 10.97
CA ILE A 60 10.11 -4.73 11.10
C ILE A 60 10.64 -5.68 12.17
N LEU A 61 11.92 -6.02 12.12
CA LEU A 61 12.55 -6.92 13.10
C LEU A 61 12.57 -6.29 14.50
N HIS A 62 12.78 -4.99 14.60
CA HIS A 62 12.63 -4.26 15.86
C HIS A 62 11.20 -4.37 16.41
N GLY A 63 10.18 -4.18 15.57
CA GLY A 63 8.78 -4.35 15.97
C GLY A 63 8.48 -5.76 16.51
N ILE A 64 9.02 -6.81 15.89
CA ILE A 64 8.91 -8.18 16.38
C ILE A 64 9.59 -8.33 17.76
N SER A 65 10.76 -7.70 17.95
CA SER A 65 11.48 -7.74 19.23
C SER A 65 10.72 -7.04 20.36
N LEU A 66 9.98 -5.97 20.05
CA LEU A 66 9.11 -5.27 21.02
C LEU A 66 7.94 -6.15 21.50
N LEU A 67 7.56 -7.17 20.71
CA LEU A 67 6.58 -8.19 21.09
C LEU A 67 7.19 -9.31 21.93
N GLY A 68 8.49 -9.26 22.23
CA GLY A 68 9.22 -10.34 22.90
C GLY A 68 9.44 -11.57 22.03
N LEU A 69 9.34 -11.41 20.69
CA LEU A 69 9.48 -12.48 19.70
C LEU A 69 10.77 -12.28 18.88
N GLY A 70 11.20 -13.33 18.20
CA GLY A 70 12.33 -13.32 17.30
C GLY A 70 11.91 -13.65 15.86
N PRO A 71 12.85 -13.56 14.88
CA PRO A 71 12.60 -13.89 13.47
C PRO A 71 12.06 -15.31 13.25
N ASP A 72 12.38 -16.26 14.12
CA ASP A 72 11.89 -17.64 14.06
C ASP A 72 10.38 -17.76 14.40
N ALA A 73 9.78 -16.72 14.98
CA ALA A 73 8.35 -16.67 15.23
C ALA A 73 7.54 -16.30 13.98
N VAL A 74 8.18 -15.83 12.91
CA VAL A 74 7.51 -15.43 11.67
C VAL A 74 7.19 -16.66 10.83
N ASP A 75 5.89 -16.95 10.66
CA ASP A 75 5.41 -18.03 9.79
C ASP A 75 5.18 -17.54 8.37
N TYR A 76 4.70 -16.31 8.23
CA TYR A 76 4.32 -15.76 6.93
C TYR A 76 4.80 -14.32 6.75
N VAL A 77 5.30 -14.04 5.55
CA VAL A 77 5.42 -12.70 4.98
C VAL A 77 4.35 -12.62 3.90
N VAL A 78 3.39 -11.72 4.06
CA VAL A 78 2.18 -11.63 3.24
C VAL A 78 2.23 -10.37 2.42
N LEU A 79 2.25 -10.48 1.10
CA LEU A 79 2.23 -9.32 0.22
C LEU A 79 0.81 -9.05 -0.28
N THR A 80 0.34 -7.82 -0.09
CA THR A 80 -0.90 -7.36 -0.71
C THR A 80 -0.73 -7.24 -2.22
N HIS A 81 0.43 -6.75 -2.67
CA HIS A 81 0.83 -6.67 -4.06
C HIS A 81 2.36 -6.46 -4.19
N VAL A 82 2.89 -6.34 -5.42
CA VAL A 82 4.35 -6.33 -5.64
C VAL A 82 4.94 -4.96 -6.02
N HIS A 83 4.28 -3.85 -5.71
CA HIS A 83 4.93 -2.54 -5.77
C HIS A 83 6.02 -2.46 -4.70
N LEU A 84 7.05 -1.62 -4.93
CA LEU A 84 8.29 -1.70 -4.14
C LEU A 84 8.18 -1.13 -2.73
N ASP A 85 7.24 -0.28 -2.50
CA ASP A 85 6.83 0.23 -1.20
C ASP A 85 6.02 -0.78 -0.36
N HIS A 86 5.66 -1.93 -0.96
CA HIS A 86 5.02 -3.06 -0.28
C HIS A 86 5.91 -4.31 -0.25
N ALA A 87 6.60 -4.59 -1.35
CA ALA A 87 7.34 -5.84 -1.54
C ALA A 87 8.87 -5.66 -1.58
N GLY A 88 9.37 -4.43 -1.54
CA GLY A 88 10.79 -4.14 -1.71
C GLY A 88 11.69 -4.77 -0.64
N GLY A 89 11.19 -4.87 0.59
CA GLY A 89 11.89 -5.52 1.71
C GLY A 89 11.75 -7.04 1.76
N ALA A 90 10.85 -7.64 0.95
CA ALA A 90 10.45 -9.03 1.11
C ALA A 90 11.64 -10.01 1.03
N GLY A 91 12.50 -9.88 0.04
CA GLY A 91 13.64 -10.79 -0.13
C GLY A 91 14.65 -10.72 1.02
N GLU A 92 14.97 -9.51 1.49
CA GLU A 92 15.86 -9.32 2.65
C GLU A 92 15.19 -9.85 3.94
N LEU A 93 13.91 -9.56 4.14
CA LEU A 93 13.17 -10.05 5.30
C LEU A 93 13.10 -11.58 5.32
N MET A 94 12.86 -12.22 4.17
CA MET A 94 12.84 -13.68 4.04
C MET A 94 14.19 -14.33 4.36
N LYS A 95 15.31 -13.66 4.09
CA LYS A 95 16.64 -14.14 4.53
C LYS A 95 16.78 -14.09 6.06
N ARG A 96 16.19 -13.07 6.69
CA ARG A 96 16.27 -12.86 8.14
C ARG A 96 15.26 -13.72 8.92
N CYS A 97 14.18 -14.19 8.25
CA CYS A 97 13.13 -15.05 8.82
C CYS A 97 13.16 -16.43 8.15
N PRO A 98 14.04 -17.35 8.56
CA PRO A 98 14.33 -18.58 7.83
C PRO A 98 13.15 -19.56 7.79
N GLN A 99 12.22 -19.49 8.75
CA GLN A 99 11.04 -20.37 8.82
C GLN A 99 9.85 -19.83 8.01
N ALA A 100 9.87 -18.55 7.61
CA ALA A 100 8.74 -17.91 6.96
C ALA A 100 8.49 -18.43 5.53
N GLN A 101 7.22 -18.48 5.16
CA GLN A 101 6.75 -18.60 3.77
C GLN A 101 6.29 -17.22 3.28
N LEU A 102 6.65 -16.85 2.04
CA LEU A 102 6.07 -15.67 1.39
C LEU A 102 4.74 -16.05 0.77
N THR A 103 3.70 -15.24 0.99
CA THR A 103 2.43 -15.37 0.26
C THR A 103 2.27 -14.20 -0.71
N VAL A 104 1.84 -14.49 -1.92
CA VAL A 104 1.68 -13.49 -2.98
C VAL A 104 0.66 -13.96 -4.02
N HIS A 105 -0.08 -13.01 -4.62
CA HIS A 105 -0.96 -13.31 -5.75
C HIS A 105 -0.18 -14.02 -6.88
N PRO A 106 -0.76 -15.03 -7.58
CA PRO A 106 -0.07 -15.82 -8.63
C PRO A 106 0.61 -14.96 -9.71
N ARG A 107 -0.01 -13.83 -10.09
CA ARG A 107 0.58 -12.90 -11.08
C ARG A 107 1.83 -12.18 -10.56
N GLY A 108 1.99 -12.06 -9.24
CA GLY A 108 3.14 -11.43 -8.58
C GLY A 108 4.30 -12.40 -8.34
N ALA A 109 4.03 -13.70 -8.18
CA ALA A 109 4.99 -14.70 -7.71
C ALA A 109 6.30 -14.71 -8.52
N ARG A 110 6.22 -14.65 -9.85
CA ARG A 110 7.40 -14.62 -10.73
C ARG A 110 8.36 -13.46 -10.45
N HIS A 111 7.83 -12.31 -10.00
CA HIS A 111 8.62 -11.12 -9.70
C HIS A 111 9.35 -11.25 -8.36
N MET A 112 8.88 -12.13 -7.48
CA MET A 112 9.55 -12.43 -6.21
C MET A 112 10.63 -13.51 -6.41
N VAL A 113 10.41 -14.46 -7.33
CA VAL A 113 11.44 -15.46 -7.70
C VAL A 113 12.60 -14.81 -8.46
N ASP A 114 12.26 -13.99 -9.45
CA ASP A 114 13.24 -13.25 -10.26
C ASP A 114 12.83 -11.77 -10.38
N PRO A 115 13.34 -10.90 -9.51
CA PRO A 115 13.01 -9.49 -9.50
C PRO A 115 13.70 -8.67 -10.58
N THR A 116 14.53 -9.26 -11.45
CA THR A 116 15.35 -8.54 -12.43
C THR A 116 14.54 -7.61 -13.32
N LYS A 117 13.41 -8.09 -13.86
CA LYS A 117 12.54 -7.28 -14.72
C LYS A 117 11.86 -6.14 -13.96
N LEU A 118 11.42 -6.42 -12.73
CA LEU A 118 10.81 -5.41 -11.87
C LEU A 118 11.81 -4.32 -11.54
N TRP A 119 13.03 -4.70 -11.13
CA TRP A 119 14.11 -3.76 -10.84
C TRP A 119 14.52 -2.95 -12.07
N SER A 120 14.65 -3.60 -13.23
CA SER A 120 14.97 -2.90 -14.49
C SER A 120 13.92 -1.86 -14.86
N ALA A 121 12.64 -2.12 -14.61
CA ALA A 121 11.56 -1.14 -14.85
C ALA A 121 11.69 0.08 -13.91
N VAL A 122 12.04 -0.15 -12.65
CA VAL A 122 12.29 0.93 -11.68
C VAL A 122 13.50 1.76 -12.07
N LEU A 123 14.60 1.12 -12.48
CA LEU A 123 15.80 1.81 -12.97
C LEU A 123 15.50 2.69 -14.20
N ALA A 124 14.64 2.21 -15.10
CA ALA A 124 14.24 2.96 -16.30
C ALA A 124 13.45 4.24 -15.97
N VAL A 125 12.67 4.22 -14.88
CA VAL A 125 11.85 5.36 -14.45
C VAL A 125 12.64 6.34 -13.59
N TYR A 126 13.39 5.85 -12.59
CA TYR A 126 14.02 6.68 -11.55
C TYR A 126 15.52 6.87 -11.74
N GLY A 127 16.18 6.06 -12.56
CA GLY A 127 17.64 5.98 -12.65
C GLY A 127 18.24 5.20 -11.46
N GLU A 128 19.48 4.73 -11.62
CA GLU A 128 20.13 3.82 -10.65
C GLU A 128 20.34 4.47 -9.28
N GLU A 129 20.84 5.71 -9.26
CA GLU A 129 21.11 6.43 -8.01
C GLU A 129 19.85 6.61 -7.16
N MET A 130 18.76 7.09 -7.77
CA MET A 130 17.52 7.33 -7.07
C MET A 130 16.86 6.02 -6.67
N ALA A 131 16.76 5.05 -7.57
CA ALA A 131 16.16 3.75 -7.29
C ALA A 131 16.88 3.03 -6.13
N THR A 132 18.21 3.06 -6.11
CA THR A 132 18.99 2.46 -5.02
C THR A 132 18.78 3.21 -3.70
N ARG A 133 18.75 4.54 -3.73
CA ARG A 133 18.53 5.36 -2.55
C ARG A 133 17.15 5.14 -1.92
N GLU A 134 16.10 5.05 -2.74
CA GLU A 134 14.73 4.94 -2.26
C GLU A 134 14.34 3.51 -1.85
N TYR A 135 14.81 2.49 -2.59
CA TYR A 135 14.36 1.11 -2.42
C TYR A 135 15.44 0.14 -1.93
N GLY A 136 16.73 0.46 -2.11
CA GLY A 136 17.86 -0.37 -1.65
C GLY A 136 18.14 -1.62 -2.49
N GLY A 137 17.45 -1.80 -3.63
CA GLY A 137 17.53 -2.99 -4.46
C GLY A 137 16.55 -4.09 -4.05
N LEU A 138 16.47 -5.15 -4.87
CA LEU A 138 15.59 -6.29 -4.66
C LEU A 138 16.38 -7.58 -4.55
N GLU A 139 15.98 -8.45 -3.64
CA GLU A 139 16.56 -9.76 -3.42
C GLU A 139 15.62 -10.87 -3.90
N PRO A 140 16.08 -11.85 -4.68
CA PRO A 140 15.25 -12.97 -5.10
C PRO A 140 14.88 -13.88 -3.92
N ILE A 141 13.71 -14.50 -4.01
CA ILE A 141 13.22 -15.45 -3.01
C ILE A 141 13.14 -16.84 -3.64
N PRO A 142 13.70 -17.89 -2.99
CA PRO A 142 13.59 -19.26 -3.48
C PRO A 142 12.13 -19.67 -3.74
N ALA A 143 11.87 -20.30 -4.88
CA ALA A 143 10.51 -20.63 -5.31
C ALA A 143 9.78 -21.58 -4.33
N ASP A 144 10.51 -22.45 -3.64
CA ASP A 144 9.98 -23.37 -2.61
C ASP A 144 9.56 -22.64 -1.33
N ARG A 145 9.91 -21.38 -1.18
CA ARG A 145 9.49 -20.51 -0.07
C ARG A 145 8.37 -19.54 -0.46
N ILE A 146 7.83 -19.65 -1.67
CA ILE A 146 6.73 -18.82 -2.16
C ILE A 146 5.46 -19.67 -2.27
N MET A 147 4.40 -19.19 -1.63
CA MET A 147 3.05 -19.72 -1.70
C MET A 147 2.18 -18.78 -2.51
N GLU A 148 1.68 -19.25 -3.63
CA GLU A 148 0.69 -18.49 -4.42
C GLU A 148 -0.67 -18.51 -3.71
N THR A 149 -1.27 -17.33 -3.59
CA THR A 149 -2.57 -17.13 -2.93
C THR A 149 -3.59 -16.56 -3.92
N PRO A 150 -4.21 -17.43 -4.76
CA PRO A 150 -5.32 -17.04 -5.62
C PRO A 150 -6.58 -16.71 -4.81
N GLU A 151 -7.62 -16.22 -5.51
CA GLU A 151 -8.94 -15.94 -4.92
C GLU A 151 -9.43 -17.07 -3.99
N GLY A 152 -9.79 -16.71 -2.76
CA GLY A 152 -10.31 -17.64 -1.75
C GLY A 152 -9.25 -18.54 -1.09
N ALA A 153 -7.97 -18.40 -1.42
CA ALA A 153 -6.91 -19.10 -0.71
C ALA A 153 -6.87 -18.71 0.78
N THR A 154 -6.37 -19.58 1.62
CA THR A 154 -6.23 -19.33 3.05
C THR A 154 -4.88 -19.80 3.58
N ILE A 155 -4.40 -19.12 4.63
CA ILE A 155 -3.29 -19.60 5.47
C ILE A 155 -3.76 -19.68 6.91
N SER A 156 -3.09 -20.52 7.71
CA SER A 156 -3.40 -20.69 9.13
C SER A 156 -2.21 -20.27 9.99
N LEU A 157 -2.34 -19.14 10.67
CA LEU A 157 -1.37 -18.69 11.66
C LEU A 157 -1.69 -19.30 13.02
N SER A 158 -1.14 -20.46 13.32
CA SER A 158 -1.38 -21.16 14.61
C SER A 158 -2.89 -21.30 14.95
N GLY A 159 -3.73 -21.57 13.93
CA GLY A 159 -5.18 -21.69 14.05
C GLY A 159 -5.99 -20.44 13.68
N ARG A 160 -5.38 -19.27 13.60
CA ARG A 160 -6.01 -18.06 13.07
C ARG A 160 -5.94 -18.04 11.54
N VAL A 161 -7.09 -17.99 10.87
CA VAL A 161 -7.17 -18.09 9.41
C VAL A 161 -7.15 -16.70 8.79
N LEU A 162 -6.24 -16.49 7.84
CA LEU A 162 -6.21 -15.34 6.94
C LEU A 162 -6.65 -15.82 5.56
N GLU A 163 -7.64 -15.14 4.97
CA GLU A 163 -8.25 -15.44 3.68
C GLU A 163 -7.86 -14.38 2.65
N PHE A 164 -7.53 -14.79 1.44
CA PHE A 164 -7.10 -13.91 0.35
C PHE A 164 -8.23 -13.69 -0.65
N TRP A 165 -8.47 -12.44 -0.98
CA TRP A 165 -9.44 -12.02 -1.98
C TRP A 165 -8.76 -11.24 -3.08
N ASP A 166 -8.95 -11.63 -4.34
CA ASP A 166 -8.50 -10.82 -5.46
C ASP A 166 -9.10 -9.42 -5.36
N ALA A 167 -8.25 -8.41 -5.49
CA ALA A 167 -8.60 -7.00 -5.33
C ALA A 167 -8.00 -6.15 -6.46
N PRO A 168 -8.32 -6.44 -7.73
CA PRO A 168 -7.81 -5.66 -8.84
C PRO A 168 -8.37 -4.24 -8.86
N GLY A 169 -7.73 -3.37 -9.62
CA GLY A 169 -8.14 -1.99 -9.81
C GLY A 169 -6.98 -1.01 -9.65
N HIS A 170 -6.19 -1.14 -8.58
CA HIS A 170 -4.90 -0.50 -8.43
C HIS A 170 -3.80 -1.30 -9.17
N ALA A 171 -3.75 -2.60 -8.93
CA ALA A 171 -2.85 -3.53 -9.62
C ALA A 171 -3.53 -4.88 -9.88
N ARG A 172 -3.14 -5.57 -10.98
CA ARG A 172 -3.71 -6.89 -11.36
C ARG A 172 -3.25 -8.04 -10.47
N HIS A 173 -2.24 -7.81 -9.65
CA HIS A 173 -1.66 -8.77 -8.69
C HIS A 173 -1.96 -8.37 -7.23
N HIS A 174 -3.00 -7.57 -7.03
CA HIS A 174 -3.38 -7.08 -5.71
C HIS A 174 -4.39 -8.02 -5.04
N VAL A 175 -4.23 -8.24 -3.73
CA VAL A 175 -5.17 -8.98 -2.88
C VAL A 175 -5.54 -8.17 -1.65
N PHE A 176 -6.75 -8.38 -1.16
CA PHE A 176 -7.11 -8.08 0.22
C PHE A 176 -6.81 -9.30 1.09
N VAL A 177 -6.37 -9.08 2.32
CA VAL A 177 -6.15 -10.14 3.30
C VAL A 177 -7.18 -9.98 4.42
N ARG A 178 -8.13 -10.89 4.49
CA ARG A 178 -9.17 -10.87 5.51
C ARG A 178 -8.76 -11.75 6.68
N ASP A 179 -8.70 -11.17 7.85
CA ASP A 179 -8.60 -11.91 9.11
C ASP A 179 -9.97 -12.45 9.50
N THR A 180 -10.17 -13.76 9.44
CA THR A 180 -11.47 -14.36 9.69
C THR A 180 -11.88 -14.31 11.16
N GLN A 181 -10.93 -14.14 12.08
CA GLN A 181 -11.20 -14.04 13.51
C GLN A 181 -11.85 -12.69 13.87
N THR A 182 -11.35 -11.58 13.31
CA THR A 182 -11.86 -10.24 13.61
C THR A 182 -12.83 -9.72 12.54
N GLY A 183 -12.81 -10.31 11.35
CA GLY A 183 -13.49 -9.80 10.16
C GLY A 183 -12.81 -8.60 9.51
N SER A 184 -11.71 -8.11 10.08
CA SER A 184 -10.95 -6.96 9.54
C SER A 184 -10.21 -7.34 8.26
N ILE A 185 -9.88 -6.32 7.45
CA ILE A 185 -9.24 -6.50 6.14
C ILE A 185 -7.97 -5.65 6.06
N PHE A 186 -6.86 -6.25 5.66
CA PHE A 186 -5.66 -5.53 5.23
C PHE A 186 -5.79 -5.29 3.73
N SER A 187 -5.80 -4.02 3.33
CA SER A 187 -6.30 -3.64 2.01
C SER A 187 -5.21 -3.21 1.03
N GLY A 188 -3.94 -3.15 1.44
CA GLY A 188 -2.95 -2.50 0.59
C GLY A 188 -3.49 -1.15 0.12
N ASP A 189 -3.44 -0.91 -1.20
CA ASP A 189 -3.80 0.38 -1.81
C ASP A 189 -5.18 0.41 -2.47
N THR A 190 -5.78 -0.76 -2.70
CA THR A 190 -7.06 -0.81 -3.46
C THR A 190 -8.25 -0.24 -2.66
N PHE A 191 -8.20 -0.17 -1.32
CA PHE A 191 -9.22 0.55 -0.53
C PHE A 191 -8.76 1.97 -0.17
N GLY A 192 -7.92 2.58 -1.02
CA GLY A 192 -7.40 3.93 -0.85
C GLY A 192 -6.20 4.01 0.10
N ILE A 193 -5.67 5.21 0.16
CA ILE A 193 -4.55 5.60 1.00
C ILE A 193 -4.95 6.80 1.85
N SER A 194 -4.25 7.02 2.96
CA SER A 194 -4.52 8.10 3.91
C SER A 194 -3.24 8.52 4.60
N TYR A 195 -3.11 9.77 4.90
CA TYR A 195 -1.95 10.29 5.65
C TYR A 195 -2.43 10.97 6.93
N ARG A 196 -1.68 10.79 8.01
CA ARG A 196 -2.08 11.30 9.33
C ARG A 196 -2.10 12.82 9.39
N GLU A 197 -1.31 13.49 8.53
CA GLU A 197 -1.34 14.95 8.38
C GLU A 197 -2.69 15.48 7.87
N LEU A 198 -3.48 14.61 7.24
CA LEU A 198 -4.81 14.93 6.68
C LEU A 198 -5.96 14.53 7.61
N ASP A 199 -5.66 14.00 8.80
CA ASP A 199 -6.68 13.65 9.78
C ASP A 199 -7.40 14.89 10.32
N THR A 200 -8.69 14.75 10.55
CA THR A 200 -9.55 15.80 11.06
C THR A 200 -10.45 15.30 12.18
N SER A 201 -11.27 16.17 12.75
CA SER A 201 -12.33 15.74 13.69
C SER A 201 -13.38 14.84 13.04
N ALA A 202 -13.50 14.83 11.72
CA ALA A 202 -14.34 13.91 10.97
C ALA A 202 -13.70 12.53 10.75
N GLY A 203 -12.44 12.37 11.11
CA GLY A 203 -11.64 11.15 10.95
C GLY A 203 -10.58 11.27 9.87
N ALA A 204 -10.12 10.12 9.38
CA ALA A 204 -9.11 10.04 8.33
C ALA A 204 -9.66 10.50 6.97
N TYR A 205 -8.92 11.35 6.26
CA TYR A 205 -9.16 11.62 4.86
C TYR A 205 -8.54 10.51 4.02
N VAL A 206 -9.36 9.83 3.23
CA VAL A 206 -8.94 8.70 2.38
C VAL A 206 -9.11 9.09 0.92
N PHE A 207 -8.16 8.71 0.08
CA PHE A 207 -8.25 8.94 -1.35
C PHE A 207 -7.66 7.77 -2.15
N ILE A 208 -8.05 7.63 -3.42
CA ILE A 208 -7.57 6.53 -4.28
C ILE A 208 -6.17 6.82 -4.82
N THR A 209 -5.46 5.73 -5.17
CA THR A 209 -4.26 5.80 -6.01
C THR A 209 -4.48 5.06 -7.33
N SER A 210 -4.16 5.71 -8.45
CA SER A 210 -4.20 5.16 -9.82
C SER A 210 -2.81 4.76 -10.35
N SER A 211 -1.79 4.87 -9.51
CA SER A 211 -0.38 4.60 -9.81
C SER A 211 -0.11 3.09 -9.99
N PRO A 212 0.95 2.72 -10.74
CA PRO A 212 1.54 3.55 -11.81
C PRO A 212 1.02 3.20 -13.21
N THR A 213 0.55 1.94 -13.51
CA THR A 213 0.29 1.53 -14.90
C THR A 213 -0.88 0.58 -15.07
N GLN A 214 -1.53 0.14 -14.00
CA GLN A 214 -2.53 -0.92 -14.05
C GLN A 214 -3.90 -0.49 -13.52
N PHE A 215 -4.14 0.82 -13.46
CA PHE A 215 -5.41 1.35 -12.99
C PHE A 215 -6.56 0.87 -13.88
N ASP A 216 -7.58 0.30 -13.24
CA ASP A 216 -8.83 -0.13 -13.87
C ASP A 216 -10.01 0.35 -13.00
N PRO A 217 -10.68 1.43 -13.39
CA PRO A 217 -11.77 2.02 -12.59
C PRO A 217 -12.89 1.04 -12.27
N ALA A 218 -13.28 0.18 -13.23
CA ALA A 218 -14.39 -0.75 -13.03
C ALA A 218 -14.01 -1.86 -12.04
N ALA A 219 -12.82 -2.44 -12.18
CA ALA A 219 -12.30 -3.42 -11.26
C ALA A 219 -12.07 -2.81 -9.87
N HIS A 220 -11.56 -1.58 -9.80
CA HIS A 220 -11.34 -0.85 -8.54
C HIS A 220 -12.65 -0.65 -7.78
N GLN A 221 -13.70 -0.17 -8.46
CA GLN A 221 -15.02 -0.03 -7.85
C GLN A 221 -15.58 -1.37 -7.36
N ALA A 222 -15.40 -2.45 -8.11
CA ALA A 222 -15.85 -3.79 -7.69
C ALA A 222 -15.15 -4.22 -6.40
N SER A 223 -13.83 -4.01 -6.31
CA SER A 223 -13.02 -4.31 -5.13
C SER A 223 -13.45 -3.47 -3.91
N VAL A 224 -13.65 -2.16 -4.08
CA VAL A 224 -14.15 -1.28 -2.99
C VAL A 224 -15.52 -1.73 -2.50
N ARG A 225 -16.47 -2.03 -3.42
CA ARG A 225 -17.80 -2.54 -3.05
C ARG A 225 -17.71 -3.87 -2.29
N ARG A 226 -16.77 -4.74 -2.63
CA ARG A 226 -16.55 -6.01 -1.92
C ARG A 226 -16.21 -5.77 -0.45
N VAL A 227 -15.30 -4.85 -0.16
CA VAL A 227 -14.96 -4.47 1.22
C VAL A 227 -16.17 -3.87 1.95
N MET A 228 -16.90 -2.93 1.33
CA MET A 228 -18.09 -2.32 1.91
C MET A 228 -19.17 -3.34 2.28
N ASN A 229 -19.32 -4.38 1.47
CA ASN A 229 -20.35 -5.42 1.66
C ASN A 229 -19.88 -6.55 2.59
N SER A 230 -18.60 -6.59 2.97
CA SER A 230 -18.03 -7.65 3.81
C SER A 230 -18.44 -7.57 5.28
N GLY A 231 -18.93 -6.40 5.72
CA GLY A 231 -19.21 -6.13 7.14
C GLY A 231 -17.95 -5.96 7.98
N ALA A 232 -16.78 -5.71 7.36
CA ALA A 232 -15.53 -5.52 8.08
C ALA A 232 -15.62 -4.39 9.10
N PRO A 233 -15.24 -4.62 10.39
CA PRO A 233 -15.28 -3.59 11.42
C PRO A 233 -14.16 -2.57 11.27
N ALA A 234 -13.09 -2.94 10.56
CA ALA A 234 -11.96 -2.08 10.23
C ALA A 234 -11.26 -2.55 8.96
N VAL A 235 -10.64 -1.60 8.27
CA VAL A 235 -9.68 -1.83 7.20
C VAL A 235 -8.32 -1.30 7.67
N TYR A 236 -7.26 -2.03 7.39
CA TYR A 236 -5.88 -1.63 7.65
C TYR A 236 -5.21 -1.29 6.32
N LEU A 237 -5.05 0.01 6.07
CA LEU A 237 -4.39 0.54 4.89
C LEU A 237 -2.87 0.43 5.07
N THR A 238 -2.13 0.16 4.02
CA THR A 238 -0.67 0.28 4.08
C THR A 238 -0.28 1.76 4.28
N HIS A 239 -0.93 2.69 3.59
CA HIS A 239 -0.80 4.14 3.78
C HIS A 239 -2.08 4.77 4.39
N TYR A 240 -2.35 5.12 5.65
CA TYR A 240 -1.65 4.65 6.83
C TYR A 240 -2.66 4.09 7.82
N SER A 241 -2.63 2.77 7.94
CA SER A 241 -3.13 1.97 9.04
C SER A 241 -4.65 1.96 9.24
N GLN A 242 -5.14 1.86 10.49
CA GLN A 242 -6.53 1.49 10.78
C GLN A 242 -7.54 2.56 10.36
N LEU A 243 -8.52 2.13 9.56
CA LEU A 243 -9.71 2.89 9.16
C LEU A 243 -10.98 2.15 9.65
N ARG A 244 -11.80 2.81 10.47
CA ARG A 244 -13.06 2.25 11.00
C ARG A 244 -14.31 2.72 10.26
N SER A 245 -14.22 3.82 9.53
CA SER A 245 -15.32 4.37 8.73
C SER A 245 -15.49 3.67 7.37
N VAL A 246 -15.45 2.33 7.38
CA VAL A 246 -15.34 1.50 6.17
C VAL A 246 -16.41 1.84 5.14
N ARG A 247 -17.69 1.94 5.56
CA ARG A 247 -18.78 2.18 4.62
C ARG A 247 -18.74 3.58 4.01
N SER A 248 -18.63 4.62 4.83
CA SER A 248 -18.62 6.02 4.35
C SER A 248 -17.36 6.32 3.53
N SER A 249 -16.20 5.77 3.92
CA SER A 249 -14.98 5.87 3.13
C SER A 249 -15.12 5.15 1.79
N GLY A 250 -15.71 3.96 1.76
CA GLY A 250 -15.96 3.26 0.50
C GLY A 250 -16.92 4.01 -0.43
N GLU A 251 -17.99 4.61 0.08
CA GLU A 251 -18.92 5.46 -0.70
C GLU A 251 -18.18 6.67 -1.30
N PHE A 252 -17.30 7.31 -0.53
CA PHE A 252 -16.49 8.41 -1.00
C PHE A 252 -15.49 7.98 -2.09
N LEU A 253 -14.78 6.85 -1.88
CA LEU A 253 -13.82 6.31 -2.84
C LEU A 253 -14.49 5.91 -4.17
N LEU A 254 -15.69 5.33 -4.14
CA LEU A 254 -16.44 5.02 -5.37
C LEU A 254 -16.69 6.27 -6.21
N GLY A 255 -17.16 7.35 -5.57
CA GLY A 255 -17.34 8.62 -6.26
C GLY A 255 -16.02 9.24 -6.76
N GLN A 256 -14.93 9.05 -6.03
CA GLN A 256 -13.62 9.56 -6.42
C GLN A 256 -13.04 8.79 -7.62
N ILE A 257 -13.24 7.47 -7.72
CA ILE A 257 -12.87 6.67 -8.90
C ILE A 257 -13.55 7.21 -10.16
N ASP A 258 -14.85 7.51 -10.10
CA ASP A 258 -15.59 8.09 -11.22
C ASP A 258 -15.04 9.48 -11.61
N ARG A 259 -14.70 10.31 -10.62
CA ARG A 259 -14.11 11.64 -10.87
C ARG A 259 -12.73 11.54 -11.51
N TYR A 260 -11.88 10.60 -11.07
CA TYR A 260 -10.57 10.36 -11.67
C TYR A 260 -10.70 9.94 -13.14
N ALA A 261 -11.56 8.96 -13.42
CA ALA A 261 -11.79 8.49 -14.79
C ALA A 261 -12.34 9.62 -15.69
N SER A 262 -13.33 10.38 -15.20
CA SER A 262 -13.92 11.50 -15.93
C SER A 262 -12.92 12.62 -16.19
N LEU A 263 -12.06 12.94 -15.20
CA LEU A 263 -11.01 13.93 -15.32
C LEU A 263 -10.00 13.52 -16.38
N ALA A 264 -9.53 12.28 -16.34
CA ALA A 264 -8.59 11.76 -17.32
C ALA A 264 -9.16 11.81 -18.75
N GLN A 265 -10.42 11.39 -18.94
CA GLN A 265 -11.08 11.40 -20.24
C GLN A 265 -11.21 12.80 -20.85
N ARG A 266 -11.41 13.86 -20.03
CA ARG A 266 -11.46 15.25 -20.54
C ARG A 266 -10.14 15.70 -21.17
N HIS A 267 -9.01 15.17 -20.69
CA HIS A 267 -7.66 15.50 -21.17
C HIS A 267 -7.06 14.46 -22.11
N GLY A 268 -7.82 13.45 -22.52
CA GLY A 268 -7.34 12.35 -23.36
C GLY A 268 -6.71 12.76 -24.69
N HIS A 269 -7.05 13.96 -25.19
CA HIS A 269 -6.62 14.48 -26.50
C HIS A 269 -5.50 15.54 -26.42
N GLU A 270 -4.98 15.87 -25.22
CA GLU A 270 -4.09 17.01 -24.99
C GLU A 270 -2.59 16.75 -25.32
N GLY A 271 -2.26 15.65 -25.98
CA GLY A 271 -0.90 15.34 -26.41
C GLY A 271 0.12 15.30 -25.27
N GLU A 272 1.28 15.96 -25.44
CA GLU A 272 2.38 15.94 -24.47
C GLU A 272 2.05 16.68 -23.16
N ASP A 273 1.12 17.62 -23.16
CA ASP A 273 0.69 18.36 -21.96
C ASP A 273 -0.27 17.57 -21.06
N ARG A 274 -0.74 16.40 -21.50
CA ARG A 274 -1.80 15.63 -20.87
C ARG A 274 -1.53 15.32 -19.39
N SER A 275 -0.34 14.78 -19.07
CA SER A 275 0.01 14.45 -17.68
C SER A 275 -0.02 15.67 -16.77
N ARG A 276 0.55 16.79 -17.22
CA ARG A 276 0.59 18.06 -16.48
C ARG A 276 -0.81 18.64 -16.24
N LEU A 277 -1.70 18.55 -17.23
CA LEU A 277 -3.08 19.05 -17.11
C LEU A 277 -3.90 18.18 -16.16
N ILE A 278 -3.74 16.85 -16.24
CA ILE A 278 -4.37 15.90 -15.33
C ILE A 278 -3.88 16.14 -13.89
N GLU A 279 -2.57 16.32 -13.68
CA GLU A 279 -2.00 16.62 -12.36
C GLU A 279 -2.61 17.90 -11.76
N ALA A 280 -2.68 18.97 -12.55
CA ALA A 280 -3.24 20.25 -12.08
C ALA A 280 -4.73 20.14 -11.69
N GLU A 281 -5.52 19.37 -12.43
CA GLU A 281 -6.93 19.14 -12.08
C GLU A 281 -7.09 18.19 -10.89
N LEU A 282 -6.23 17.16 -10.75
CA LEU A 282 -6.18 16.31 -9.57
C LEU A 282 -5.86 17.12 -8.30
N GLU A 283 -4.87 18.00 -8.37
CA GLU A 283 -4.54 18.90 -7.27
C GLU A 283 -5.75 19.71 -6.84
N LYS A 284 -6.39 20.39 -7.77
CA LYS A 284 -7.59 21.18 -7.49
C LYS A 284 -8.70 20.34 -6.86
N MET A 285 -8.93 19.15 -7.38
CA MET A 285 -9.98 18.26 -6.90
C MET A 285 -9.65 17.74 -5.48
N LEU A 286 -8.45 17.21 -5.27
CA LEU A 286 -8.04 16.68 -3.95
C LEU A 286 -7.99 17.77 -2.89
N PHE A 287 -7.58 19.00 -3.25
CA PHE A 287 -7.61 20.14 -2.33
C PHE A 287 -9.04 20.50 -1.93
N GLN A 288 -9.95 20.55 -2.87
CA GLN A 288 -11.36 20.82 -2.59
C GLN A 288 -11.97 19.74 -1.68
N GLU A 289 -11.68 18.48 -1.95
CA GLU A 289 -12.15 17.34 -1.15
C GLU A 289 -11.54 17.34 0.25
N ALA A 290 -10.23 17.58 0.38
CA ALA A 290 -9.55 17.69 1.67
C ALA A 290 -10.14 18.86 2.51
N ARG A 291 -10.40 20.02 1.90
CA ARG A 291 -11.07 21.15 2.57
C ARG A 291 -12.50 20.80 3.00
N ALA A 292 -13.26 20.12 2.15
CA ALA A 292 -14.60 19.67 2.49
C ALA A 292 -14.61 18.64 3.64
N HIS A 293 -13.53 17.83 3.76
CA HIS A 293 -13.31 16.91 4.88
C HIS A 293 -12.87 17.63 6.17
N GLY A 294 -12.47 18.89 6.09
CA GLY A 294 -12.04 19.71 7.23
C GLY A 294 -10.53 19.83 7.41
N VAL A 295 -9.73 19.40 6.44
CA VAL A 295 -8.26 19.58 6.47
C VAL A 295 -7.91 21.08 6.47
N SER A 296 -7.15 21.52 7.47
CA SER A 296 -6.83 22.93 7.71
C SER A 296 -5.40 23.33 7.32
N LEU A 297 -4.61 22.41 6.75
CA LEU A 297 -3.26 22.70 6.26
C LEU A 297 -3.30 23.83 5.23
N ASP A 298 -2.30 24.73 5.20
CA ASP A 298 -2.17 25.70 4.10
C ASP A 298 -1.88 24.97 2.77
N ASP A 299 -2.11 25.64 1.64
CA ASP A 299 -2.01 25.01 0.31
C ASP A 299 -0.59 24.54 0.01
N LYS A 300 0.44 25.23 0.50
CA LYS A 300 1.84 24.82 0.31
C LYS A 300 2.13 23.52 1.04
N THR A 301 1.69 23.42 2.28
CA THR A 301 1.87 22.22 3.12
C THR A 301 1.05 21.06 2.54
N LEU A 302 -0.21 21.29 2.17
CA LEU A 302 -1.07 20.28 1.57
C LEU A 302 -0.48 19.77 0.24
N ARG A 303 0.03 20.69 -0.62
CA ARG A 303 0.75 20.29 -1.83
C ARG A 303 1.97 19.43 -1.51
N GLY A 304 2.75 19.79 -0.49
CA GLY A 304 3.92 19.00 -0.07
C GLY A 304 3.57 17.60 0.39
N VAL A 305 2.44 17.43 1.09
CA VAL A 305 1.95 16.11 1.54
C VAL A 305 1.53 15.23 0.36
N LEU A 306 0.87 15.82 -0.65
CA LEU A 306 0.27 15.10 -1.79
C LEU A 306 1.13 15.11 -3.07
N ASP A 307 2.31 15.75 -3.07
CA ASP A 307 3.10 16.00 -4.29
C ASP A 307 3.44 14.72 -5.07
N MET A 308 3.84 13.68 -4.37
CA MET A 308 4.16 12.39 -5.00
C MET A 308 2.91 11.74 -5.59
N ASP A 309 1.81 11.74 -4.83
CA ASP A 309 0.55 11.13 -5.26
C ASP A 309 -0.05 11.83 -6.48
N LEU A 310 0.01 13.15 -6.52
CA LEU A 310 -0.50 13.93 -7.64
C LEU A 310 0.18 13.55 -8.95
N ARG A 311 1.52 13.43 -8.94
CA ARG A 311 2.29 13.03 -10.11
C ARG A 311 2.04 11.58 -10.51
N LEU A 312 2.17 10.66 -9.55
CA LEU A 312 1.99 9.23 -9.79
C LEU A 312 0.56 8.91 -10.26
N ASN A 313 -0.43 9.57 -9.68
CA ASN A 313 -1.82 9.40 -10.11
C ASN A 313 -2.07 9.96 -11.51
N ALA A 314 -1.47 11.10 -11.86
CA ALA A 314 -1.57 11.64 -13.21
C ALA A 314 -0.96 10.69 -14.24
N ASP A 315 0.23 10.15 -13.96
CA ASP A 315 0.91 9.19 -14.84
C ASP A 315 0.11 7.86 -14.96
N GLY A 316 -0.48 7.40 -13.87
CA GLY A 316 -1.36 6.24 -13.86
C GLY A 316 -2.61 6.43 -14.71
N LEU A 317 -3.23 7.61 -14.65
CA LEU A 317 -4.39 7.96 -15.47
C LEU A 317 -4.01 8.10 -16.95
N VAL A 318 -2.84 8.66 -17.25
CA VAL A 318 -2.31 8.70 -18.64
C VAL A 318 -2.11 7.28 -19.17
N SER A 319 -1.47 6.41 -18.37
CA SER A 319 -1.27 5.00 -18.75
C SER A 319 -2.60 4.27 -18.99
N TRP A 320 -3.62 4.56 -18.17
CA TRP A 320 -4.96 3.99 -18.37
C TRP A 320 -5.58 4.46 -19.69
N LEU A 321 -5.51 5.75 -20.01
CA LEU A 321 -6.00 6.28 -21.27
C LEU A 321 -5.31 5.66 -22.48
N ASP A 322 -4.00 5.45 -22.41
CA ASP A 322 -3.21 4.85 -23.51
C ASP A 322 -3.52 3.38 -23.75
N ALA A 323 -4.10 2.69 -22.75
CA ALA A 323 -4.49 1.29 -22.85
C ALA A 323 -5.91 1.06 -23.39
N HIS A 324 -6.72 2.14 -23.57
CA HIS A 324 -8.14 2.08 -23.95
C HIS A 324 -8.46 3.05 -25.10
#